data_6e8c8aec787bf62206221fd283af061c
#
_entry.id   6e8c8aec787bf62206221fd283af061c
#
_cell.length_a   1.000
_cell.length_b   1.000
_cell.length_c   1.000
_cell.angle_alpha   90.00
_cell.angle_beta   90.00
_cell.angle_gamma   90.00
#
_symmetry.space_group_name_H-M   'P 1'
#
loop_
_entity.id
_entity.type
_entity.pdbx_description
1 polymer ?
#
loop_
_entity_poly.entity_id
_entity_poly.type
_entity_poly.pdbx_seq_one_letter_code
_entity_poly.pdbx_strand_id
1 'polypeptide(L)'
;VLFEETPSLEKFVMDYLQRAGALTEQESFATLEVVLPEGLVGQFGAEQLLLAFDYEVAEETEGSLFITHGSPFLDKTVESVLQSYGRFTVTYWSGAIPELPRNFEQKVLAKLDFRHCRPPKVSIHVVEECIFYGFNFRCTFRSHEKSEEVATIVLNGSNGQVQTDFFQSWEKNIPAEEREYSLPKAKLLPLDGLYQIACRNAEQATQKWAEKIMTQGAWQKKKELAKIAGYYDELAAEIQKKLTGTGDPKKKVRLEQQLSATLADRERREKDAAERYGVEVDIRLDHVVAYSIPCLWVKLELEHKDQVRAYTVLYNPLSNEIETPVCERCGRQTICLVPEQDSFVCPECNIGGNK
;
A
#
# COMPACT_ATOMS: atom_id res chain seq x y z
N VAL A 1 1.48 1.47 7.79
CA VAL A 1 2.54 0.51 7.47
C VAL A 1 3.31 0.24 8.72
N LEU A 2 3.09 -0.92 9.33
CA LEU A 2 3.79 -1.33 10.53
C LEU A 2 4.26 -2.78 10.30
N PHE A 3 5.38 -2.92 9.59
CA PHE A 3 6.29 -4.01 9.89
C PHE A 3 7.37 -3.40 10.77
N GLU A 4 7.23 -3.54 12.10
CA GLU A 4 8.23 -3.07 13.05
C GLU A 4 9.52 -3.90 13.03
N GLU A 5 9.54 -5.04 12.34
CA GLU A 5 10.76 -5.80 12.03
C GLU A 5 10.69 -6.25 10.57
N THR A 6 11.55 -5.68 9.76
CA THR A 6 11.84 -6.27 8.44
C THR A 6 12.35 -7.68 8.71
N PRO A 7 11.72 -8.75 8.17
CA PRO A 7 12.22 -10.10 8.38
C PRO A 7 13.69 -10.15 7.93
N SER A 8 14.54 -10.79 8.71
CA SER A 8 15.95 -10.93 8.34
C SER A 8 16.04 -11.62 6.98
N LEU A 9 17.06 -11.27 6.19
CA LEU A 9 17.30 -11.88 4.89
C LEU A 9 17.38 -13.41 4.99
N GLU A 10 18.01 -13.91 6.03
CA GLU A 10 18.11 -15.33 6.38
C GLU A 10 16.73 -15.96 6.55
N LYS A 11 15.87 -15.36 7.35
CA LYS A 11 14.50 -15.83 7.59
C LYS A 11 13.68 -15.86 6.30
N PHE A 12 13.76 -14.82 5.47
CA PHE A 12 13.07 -14.79 4.19
C PHE A 12 13.47 -15.92 3.28
N VAL A 13 14.79 -16.17 3.12
CA VAL A 13 15.33 -17.24 2.27
C VAL A 13 14.95 -18.61 2.83
N MET A 14 15.06 -18.83 4.13
CA MET A 14 14.68 -20.06 4.81
C MET A 14 13.20 -20.38 4.64
N ASP A 15 12.32 -19.40 4.89
CA ASP A 15 10.87 -19.55 4.73
C ASP A 15 10.48 -19.91 3.27
N TYR A 16 11.15 -19.29 2.30
CA TYR A 16 10.94 -19.61 0.89
C TYR A 16 11.34 -21.05 0.57
N LEU A 17 12.57 -21.45 0.96
CA LEU A 17 13.11 -22.78 0.67
C LEU A 17 12.26 -23.89 1.29
N GLN A 18 11.85 -23.72 2.55
CA GLN A 18 10.98 -24.67 3.25
C GLN A 18 9.63 -24.82 2.57
N ARG A 19 8.99 -23.71 2.18
CA ARG A 19 7.71 -23.73 1.45
C ARG A 19 7.84 -24.34 0.06
N ALA A 20 8.98 -24.18 -0.58
CA ALA A 20 9.28 -24.80 -1.86
C ALA A 20 9.65 -26.29 -1.75
N GLY A 21 9.67 -26.86 -0.55
CA GLY A 21 9.93 -28.28 -0.29
C GLY A 21 11.42 -28.62 -0.19
N ALA A 22 12.31 -27.65 -0.01
CA ALA A 22 13.70 -27.90 0.26
C ALA A 22 13.91 -28.38 1.71
N LEU A 23 14.89 -29.26 1.91
CA LEU A 23 15.37 -29.60 3.24
C LEU A 23 16.44 -28.58 3.64
N THR A 24 16.29 -28.02 4.83
CA THR A 24 17.20 -26.99 5.34
C THR A 24 17.73 -27.40 6.71
N GLU A 25 19.04 -27.33 6.89
CA GLU A 25 19.71 -27.58 8.18
C GLU A 25 20.66 -26.42 8.50
N GLN A 26 20.57 -25.92 9.71
CA GLN A 26 21.43 -24.84 10.17
C GLN A 26 22.67 -25.44 10.86
N GLU A 27 23.81 -25.47 10.16
CA GLU A 27 25.02 -26.06 10.68
C GLU A 27 25.76 -25.19 11.69
N SER A 28 25.74 -23.87 11.49
CA SER A 28 26.42 -22.92 12.37
C SER A 28 25.75 -21.53 12.33
N PHE A 29 26.30 -20.56 13.05
CA PHE A 29 25.87 -19.18 12.99
C PHE A 29 26.01 -18.63 11.56
N ALA A 30 24.91 -18.09 11.02
CA ALA A 30 24.83 -17.49 9.68
C ALA A 30 25.13 -18.43 8.50
N THR A 31 25.08 -19.77 8.68
CA THR A 31 25.12 -20.72 7.56
C THR A 31 23.90 -21.62 7.52
N LEU A 32 23.46 -21.94 6.31
CA LEU A 32 22.32 -22.80 6.05
C LEU A 32 22.69 -23.83 4.97
N GLU A 33 22.70 -25.13 5.31
CA GLU A 33 22.80 -26.22 4.33
C GLU A 33 21.39 -26.46 3.76
N VAL A 34 21.35 -26.61 2.41
CA VAL A 34 20.09 -26.71 1.68
C VAL A 34 20.17 -27.85 0.67
N VAL A 35 19.20 -28.77 0.71
CA VAL A 35 18.96 -29.76 -0.34
C VAL A 35 17.71 -29.36 -1.10
N LEU A 36 17.88 -29.02 -2.39
CA LEU A 36 16.81 -28.54 -3.24
C LEU A 36 16.01 -29.68 -3.85
N PRO A 37 14.66 -29.56 -3.95
CA PRO A 37 13.86 -30.49 -4.72
C PRO A 37 14.19 -30.37 -6.23
N GLU A 38 13.95 -31.44 -6.98
CA GLU A 38 14.30 -31.56 -8.42
C GLU A 38 13.78 -30.35 -9.24
N GLY A 39 12.61 -29.83 -8.92
CA GLY A 39 12.01 -28.66 -9.60
C GLY A 39 12.79 -27.34 -9.44
N LEU A 40 13.63 -27.21 -8.41
CA LEU A 40 14.42 -26.01 -8.14
C LEU A 40 15.88 -26.16 -8.58
N VAL A 41 16.37 -27.37 -8.78
CA VAL A 41 17.78 -27.63 -9.20
C VAL A 41 18.11 -26.88 -10.49
N GLY A 42 17.19 -26.89 -11.47
CA GLY A 42 17.39 -26.19 -12.74
C GLY A 42 17.49 -24.65 -12.60
N GLN A 43 16.84 -24.08 -11.58
CA GLN A 43 16.85 -22.64 -11.32
C GLN A 43 18.12 -22.20 -10.58
N PHE A 44 18.56 -22.96 -9.60
CA PHE A 44 19.69 -22.60 -8.74
C PHE A 44 21.00 -23.22 -9.14
N GLY A 45 20.97 -24.27 -9.98
CA GLY A 45 22.15 -24.86 -10.62
C GLY A 45 22.84 -25.97 -9.83
N ALA A 46 22.36 -26.32 -8.63
CA ALA A 46 22.90 -27.41 -7.82
C ALA A 46 21.79 -28.04 -6.97
N GLU A 47 21.96 -29.32 -6.61
CA GLU A 47 21.04 -30.04 -5.73
C GLU A 47 21.31 -29.72 -4.25
N GLN A 48 22.58 -29.55 -3.90
CA GLN A 48 23.00 -29.15 -2.56
C GLN A 48 23.69 -27.80 -2.60
N LEU A 49 23.34 -26.93 -1.65
CA LEU A 49 23.87 -25.59 -1.53
C LEU A 49 24.21 -25.32 -0.07
N LEU A 50 25.33 -24.64 0.14
CA LEU A 50 25.66 -24.05 1.43
C LEU A 50 25.55 -22.53 1.32
N LEU A 51 24.61 -21.94 2.03
CA LEU A 51 24.33 -20.51 2.01
C LEU A 51 24.96 -19.85 3.23
N ALA A 52 25.63 -18.72 3.04
CA ALA A 52 26.17 -17.91 4.13
C ALA A 52 25.56 -16.51 4.08
N PHE A 53 25.13 -15.99 5.24
CA PHE A 53 24.46 -14.69 5.37
C PHE A 53 25.36 -13.62 6.00
N ASP A 54 26.56 -13.99 6.39
CA ASP A 54 27.60 -13.10 6.90
C ASP A 54 28.82 -13.17 5.97
N TYR A 55 29.46 -12.02 5.71
CA TYR A 55 30.57 -11.93 4.76
C TYR A 55 31.83 -12.68 5.26
N GLU A 56 32.16 -12.52 6.55
CA GLU A 56 33.35 -13.17 7.13
C GLU A 56 33.18 -14.70 7.14
N VAL A 57 31.97 -15.16 7.48
CA VAL A 57 31.63 -16.58 7.45
C VAL A 57 31.69 -17.15 6.01
N ALA A 58 31.25 -16.35 5.02
CA ALA A 58 31.33 -16.78 3.63
C ALA A 58 32.77 -16.91 3.10
N GLU A 59 33.67 -16.02 3.53
CA GLU A 59 35.12 -16.13 3.16
C GLU A 59 35.82 -17.33 3.82
N GLU A 60 35.43 -17.68 5.04
CA GLU A 60 36.02 -18.79 5.80
C GLU A 60 35.43 -20.16 5.41
N THR A 61 34.27 -20.19 4.75
CA THR A 61 33.55 -21.43 4.41
C THR A 61 33.66 -21.74 2.93
N GLU A 62 34.54 -22.65 2.57
CA GLU A 62 34.79 -23.05 1.19
C GLU A 62 33.52 -23.63 0.53
N GLY A 63 33.15 -23.10 -0.64
CA GLY A 63 31.98 -23.54 -1.41
C GLY A 63 30.66 -22.93 -0.99
N SER A 64 30.65 -22.05 -0.01
CA SER A 64 29.44 -21.33 0.39
C SER A 64 29.04 -20.23 -0.62
N LEU A 65 27.76 -20.00 -0.76
CA LEU A 65 27.18 -18.89 -1.53
C LEU A 65 26.86 -17.76 -0.56
N PHE A 66 27.51 -16.61 -0.73
CA PHE A 66 27.20 -15.42 0.05
C PHE A 66 25.87 -14.81 -0.39
N ILE A 67 24.92 -14.74 0.52
CA ILE A 67 23.57 -14.22 0.31
C ILE A 67 23.47 -12.80 0.88
N THR A 68 23.32 -11.84 -0.03
CA THR A 68 23.15 -10.42 0.30
C THR A 68 22.20 -9.78 -0.71
N HIS A 69 21.81 -8.51 -0.44
CA HIS A 69 21.00 -7.74 -1.39
C HIS A 69 21.74 -7.59 -2.73
N GLY A 70 21.09 -8.03 -3.82
CA GLY A 70 21.66 -8.04 -5.16
C GLY A 70 22.50 -9.30 -5.49
N SER A 71 22.55 -10.31 -4.61
CA SER A 71 23.16 -11.61 -4.96
C SER A 71 22.27 -12.35 -5.97
N PRO A 72 22.86 -13.07 -6.96
CA PRO A 72 22.08 -13.77 -7.98
C PRO A 72 21.11 -14.82 -7.41
N PHE A 73 21.45 -15.42 -6.28
CA PHE A 73 20.57 -16.38 -5.60
C PHE A 73 19.34 -15.68 -5.03
N LEU A 74 19.52 -14.53 -4.35
CA LEU A 74 18.41 -13.78 -3.79
C LEU A 74 17.49 -13.22 -4.89
N ASP A 75 18.07 -12.72 -5.98
CA ASP A 75 17.29 -12.19 -7.11
C ASP A 75 16.42 -13.28 -7.74
N LYS A 76 16.97 -14.48 -7.95
CA LYS A 76 16.20 -15.64 -8.43
C LYS A 76 15.14 -16.09 -7.44
N THR A 77 15.43 -16.04 -6.14
CA THR A 77 14.46 -16.36 -5.08
C THR A 77 13.29 -15.41 -5.12
N VAL A 78 13.54 -14.09 -5.16
CA VAL A 78 12.52 -13.06 -5.26
C VAL A 78 11.69 -13.23 -6.54
N GLU A 79 12.33 -13.45 -7.67
CA GLU A 79 11.64 -13.69 -8.94
C GLU A 79 10.73 -14.92 -8.86
N SER A 80 11.20 -16.01 -8.28
CA SER A 80 10.42 -17.23 -8.09
C SER A 80 9.21 -17.00 -7.19
N VAL A 81 9.38 -16.26 -6.08
CA VAL A 81 8.27 -15.87 -5.19
C VAL A 81 7.23 -15.07 -5.97
N LEU A 82 7.65 -14.08 -6.73
CA LEU A 82 6.75 -13.21 -7.50
C LEU A 82 6.01 -13.95 -8.62
N GLN A 83 6.58 -15.03 -9.15
CA GLN A 83 5.98 -15.82 -10.23
C GLN A 83 5.11 -16.99 -9.72
N SER A 84 5.49 -17.62 -8.60
CA SER A 84 4.94 -18.89 -8.16
C SER A 84 3.83 -18.76 -7.14
N TYR A 85 3.80 -17.71 -6.33
CA TYR A 85 2.78 -17.52 -5.32
C TYR A 85 1.58 -16.77 -5.89
N GLY A 86 0.38 -17.31 -5.60
CA GLY A 86 -0.87 -16.73 -6.03
C GLY A 86 -1.02 -15.29 -5.52
N ARG A 87 -1.55 -14.43 -6.38
CA ARG A 87 -1.78 -13.01 -6.06
C ARG A 87 -3.04 -12.78 -5.22
N PHE A 88 -3.61 -13.83 -4.69
CA PHE A 88 -4.79 -13.81 -3.85
C PHE A 88 -4.62 -14.74 -2.66
N THR A 89 -4.79 -14.22 -1.46
CA THR A 89 -4.69 -14.98 -0.21
C THR A 89 -5.96 -14.78 0.61
N VAL A 90 -6.31 -15.78 1.39
CA VAL A 90 -7.42 -15.67 2.35
C VAL A 90 -6.89 -15.93 3.73
N THR A 91 -7.34 -15.12 4.68
CA THR A 91 -6.98 -15.27 6.09
C THR A 91 -8.21 -15.12 6.96
N TYR A 92 -8.20 -15.77 8.10
CA TYR A 92 -9.35 -15.87 9.00
C TYR A 92 -9.05 -15.27 10.36
N TRP A 93 -10.07 -14.77 11.00
CA TRP A 93 -10.03 -14.38 12.39
C TRP A 93 -9.78 -15.61 13.29
N SER A 94 -8.75 -15.55 14.13
CA SER A 94 -8.43 -16.61 15.11
C SER A 94 -8.81 -16.26 16.55
N GLY A 95 -9.29 -15.04 16.76
CA GLY A 95 -9.72 -14.57 18.08
C GLY A 95 -11.04 -15.18 18.54
N ALA A 96 -11.42 -14.88 19.78
CA ALA A 96 -12.72 -15.27 20.32
C ALA A 96 -13.88 -14.67 19.51
N ILE A 97 -15.05 -15.30 19.55
CA ILE A 97 -16.28 -14.74 18.96
C ILE A 97 -16.55 -13.39 19.63
N PRO A 98 -16.71 -12.31 18.84
CA PRO A 98 -16.87 -10.97 19.40
C PRO A 98 -18.19 -10.83 20.15
N GLU A 99 -18.13 -10.13 21.27
CA GLU A 99 -19.30 -9.75 22.05
C GLU A 99 -19.68 -8.29 21.80
N LEU A 100 -20.98 -8.00 21.95
CA LEU A 100 -21.48 -6.63 21.83
C LEU A 100 -20.99 -5.80 23.02
N PRO A 101 -20.34 -4.64 22.81
CA PRO A 101 -19.90 -3.78 23.91
C PRO A 101 -21.07 -3.29 24.77
N ARG A 102 -20.90 -3.24 26.10
CA ARG A 102 -21.95 -2.77 27.04
C ARG A 102 -22.43 -1.35 26.75
N ASN A 103 -21.58 -0.51 26.17
CA ASN A 103 -21.90 0.89 25.80
C ASN A 103 -22.28 1.04 24.31
N PHE A 104 -22.75 -0.02 23.65
CA PHE A 104 -23.01 -0.04 22.22
C PHE A 104 -24.03 1.04 21.79
N GLU A 105 -25.13 1.20 22.51
CA GLU A 105 -26.13 2.24 22.18
C GLU A 105 -25.54 3.66 22.23
N GLN A 106 -24.64 3.94 23.18
CA GLN A 106 -23.91 5.19 23.24
C GLN A 106 -22.99 5.38 22.04
N LYS A 107 -22.32 4.32 21.58
CA LYS A 107 -21.51 4.33 20.36
C LYS A 107 -22.35 4.63 19.11
N VAL A 108 -23.55 4.04 19.02
CA VAL A 108 -24.50 4.33 17.94
C VAL A 108 -24.86 5.81 17.93
N LEU A 109 -25.24 6.38 19.07
CA LEU A 109 -25.60 7.78 19.19
C LEU A 109 -24.44 8.75 18.92
N ALA A 110 -23.22 8.34 19.26
CA ALA A 110 -22.02 9.14 18.97
C ALA A 110 -21.66 9.19 17.48
N LYS A 111 -21.99 8.14 16.72
CA LYS A 111 -21.61 8.02 15.31
C LYS A 111 -22.75 8.32 14.35
N LEU A 112 -23.99 7.97 14.70
CA LEU A 112 -25.16 8.03 13.81
C LEU A 112 -26.22 9.00 14.34
N ASP A 113 -26.75 9.82 13.44
CA ASP A 113 -27.87 10.73 13.68
C ASP A 113 -29.15 10.15 13.05
N PHE A 114 -30.06 9.65 13.87
CA PHE A 114 -31.39 9.21 13.45
C PHE A 114 -32.40 10.34 13.65
N ARG A 115 -32.57 11.17 12.62
CA ARG A 115 -33.43 12.34 12.69
C ARG A 115 -34.89 11.98 12.99
N HIS A 116 -35.50 12.73 13.87
CA HIS A 116 -36.89 12.55 14.27
C HIS A 116 -37.21 11.20 14.95
N CYS A 117 -36.20 10.46 15.40
CA CYS A 117 -36.36 9.21 16.16
C CYS A 117 -35.98 9.44 17.63
N ARG A 118 -36.56 8.64 18.52
CA ARG A 118 -36.04 8.52 19.89
C ARG A 118 -34.72 7.74 19.87
N PRO A 119 -33.92 7.83 20.95
CA PRO A 119 -32.66 7.06 21.04
C PRO A 119 -32.87 5.58 20.72
N PRO A 120 -31.99 4.99 19.92
CA PRO A 120 -32.09 3.59 19.52
C PRO A 120 -31.94 2.64 20.72
N LYS A 121 -32.66 1.53 20.69
CA LYS A 121 -32.50 0.41 21.63
C LYS A 121 -32.02 -0.81 20.85
N VAL A 122 -31.08 -1.56 21.43
CA VAL A 122 -30.64 -2.84 20.86
C VAL A 122 -31.75 -3.88 21.08
N SER A 123 -32.21 -4.49 20.00
CA SER A 123 -33.20 -5.59 20.06
C SER A 123 -32.50 -6.95 20.03
N ILE A 124 -31.73 -7.23 19.01
CA ILE A 124 -31.01 -8.50 18.82
C ILE A 124 -29.76 -8.25 18.01
N HIS A 125 -28.77 -9.13 18.18
CA HIS A 125 -27.61 -9.16 17.31
C HIS A 125 -27.30 -10.59 16.86
N VAL A 126 -26.68 -10.70 15.69
CA VAL A 126 -26.22 -11.96 15.09
C VAL A 126 -24.77 -11.79 14.67
N VAL A 127 -23.96 -12.80 14.92
CA VAL A 127 -22.58 -12.86 14.48
C VAL A 127 -22.54 -13.52 13.10
N GLU A 128 -22.02 -12.82 12.11
CA GLU A 128 -21.82 -13.35 10.76
C GLU A 128 -20.43 -13.01 10.25
N GLU A 129 -19.86 -13.88 9.44
CA GLU A 129 -18.58 -13.61 8.81
C GLU A 129 -18.72 -12.55 7.71
N CYS A 130 -17.92 -11.50 7.84
CA CYS A 130 -17.77 -10.44 6.85
C CYS A 130 -16.43 -10.56 6.17
N ILE A 131 -16.40 -10.26 4.87
CA ILE A 131 -15.16 -10.23 4.08
C ILE A 131 -14.68 -8.81 3.92
N PHE A 132 -13.40 -8.59 4.26
CA PHE A 132 -12.69 -7.36 3.97
C PHE A 132 -11.58 -7.69 2.95
N TYR A 133 -11.44 -6.86 1.92
CA TYR A 133 -10.41 -7.04 0.91
C TYR A 133 -9.29 -6.02 1.09
N GLY A 134 -8.08 -6.50 1.34
CA GLY A 134 -6.87 -5.70 1.34
C GLY A 134 -6.20 -5.74 -0.03
N PHE A 135 -6.21 -4.62 -0.74
CA PHE A 135 -5.52 -4.46 -2.01
C PHE A 135 -4.14 -3.88 -1.74
N ASN A 136 -3.10 -4.63 -2.04
CA ASN A 136 -1.71 -4.22 -1.86
C ASN A 136 -1.15 -3.73 -3.19
N PHE A 137 -0.86 -2.44 -3.26
CA PHE A 137 -0.28 -1.80 -4.44
C PHE A 137 1.20 -1.52 -4.19
N ARG A 138 2.05 -1.98 -5.10
CA ARG A 138 3.43 -1.55 -5.17
C ARG A 138 3.50 -0.24 -5.92
N CYS A 139 4.02 0.78 -5.26
CA CYS A 139 4.14 2.13 -5.76
C CYS A 139 5.63 2.43 -5.97
N THR A 140 6.05 2.51 -7.22
CA THR A 140 7.44 2.80 -7.60
C THR A 140 7.55 4.28 -7.95
N PHE A 141 8.43 4.99 -7.25
CA PHE A 141 8.75 6.39 -7.50
C PHE A 141 10.11 6.47 -8.19
N ARG A 142 10.13 7.06 -9.37
CA ARG A 142 11.37 7.34 -10.12
C ARG A 142 11.61 8.83 -10.13
N SER A 143 12.76 9.23 -9.57
CA SER A 143 13.28 10.58 -9.55
C SER A 143 14.80 10.50 -9.75
N HIS A 144 15.59 11.37 -9.14
CA HIS A 144 17.04 11.22 -9.04
C HIS A 144 17.46 9.91 -8.33
N GLU A 145 16.58 9.36 -7.53
CA GLU A 145 16.68 8.04 -6.90
C GLU A 145 15.38 7.26 -7.16
N LYS A 146 15.49 5.92 -7.18
CA LYS A 146 14.33 5.02 -7.20
C LYS A 146 13.96 4.65 -5.78
N SER A 147 12.70 4.80 -5.42
CA SER A 147 12.13 4.27 -4.17
C SER A 147 10.85 3.50 -4.43
N GLU A 148 10.55 2.56 -3.55
CA GLU A 148 9.34 1.75 -3.62
C GLU A 148 8.64 1.77 -2.27
N GLU A 149 7.31 1.86 -2.30
CA GLU A 149 6.42 1.84 -1.14
C GLU A 149 5.25 0.91 -1.41
N VAL A 150 4.64 0.38 -0.36
CA VAL A 150 3.42 -0.43 -0.47
C VAL A 150 2.25 0.34 0.09
N ALA A 151 1.24 0.57 -0.76
CA ALA A 151 -0.05 1.11 -0.34
C ALA A 151 -1.04 -0.03 -0.15
N THR A 152 -1.46 -0.28 1.09
CA THR A 152 -2.50 -1.25 1.40
C THR A 152 -3.82 -0.54 1.65
N ILE A 153 -4.81 -0.83 0.83
CA ILE A 153 -6.17 -0.28 0.94
C ILE A 153 -7.11 -1.40 1.32
N VAL A 154 -7.66 -1.34 2.52
CA VAL A 154 -8.62 -2.34 3.02
C VAL A 154 -10.04 -1.81 2.84
N LEU A 155 -10.89 -2.62 2.21
CA LEU A 155 -12.29 -2.30 1.93
C LEU A 155 -13.22 -3.35 2.53
N ASN A 156 -14.32 -2.91 3.10
CA ASN A 156 -15.41 -3.83 3.42
C ASN A 156 -16.03 -4.35 2.12
N GLY A 157 -16.05 -5.68 1.94
CA GLY A 157 -16.51 -6.34 0.72
C GLY A 157 -17.99 -6.14 0.42
N SER A 158 -18.82 -5.84 1.42
CA SER A 158 -20.25 -5.70 1.26
C SER A 158 -20.69 -4.28 0.86
N ASN A 159 -19.96 -3.24 1.25
CA ASN A 159 -20.33 -1.84 1.05
C ASN A 159 -19.23 -0.95 0.46
N GLY A 160 -18.01 -1.47 0.29
CA GLY A 160 -16.86 -0.74 -0.26
C GLY A 160 -16.27 0.33 0.66
N GLN A 161 -16.63 0.32 1.95
CA GLN A 161 -16.08 1.28 2.91
C GLN A 161 -14.61 1.01 3.17
N VAL A 162 -13.80 2.08 3.09
CA VAL A 162 -12.36 2.04 3.42
C VAL A 162 -12.20 1.88 4.93
N GLN A 163 -11.37 0.91 5.33
CA GLN A 163 -11.00 0.67 6.72
C GLN A 163 -9.63 1.31 6.98
N THR A 164 -9.60 2.35 7.80
CA THR A 164 -8.36 3.00 8.21
C THR A 164 -7.68 2.16 9.28
N ASP A 165 -7.35 2.10 10.24
CA ASP A 165 -6.66 1.42 11.34
C ASP A 165 -6.82 -0.13 11.40
N PHE A 166 -7.12 -0.78 10.27
CA PHE A 166 -7.42 -2.21 10.19
C PHE A 166 -6.30 -3.09 10.78
N PHE A 167 -5.05 -2.82 10.41
CA PHE A 167 -3.92 -3.67 10.81
C PHE A 167 -3.53 -3.55 12.27
N GLN A 168 -3.71 -2.40 12.91
CA GLN A 168 -3.40 -2.24 14.35
C GLN A 168 -4.16 -3.24 15.22
N SER A 169 -5.34 -3.64 14.77
CA SER A 169 -6.19 -4.58 15.47
C SER A 169 -6.04 -6.01 14.96
N TRP A 170 -5.69 -6.19 13.66
CA TRP A 170 -5.50 -7.50 13.05
C TRP A 170 -4.27 -8.22 13.59
N GLU A 171 -3.13 -7.55 13.74
CA GLU A 171 -1.86 -8.15 14.19
C GLU A 171 -1.96 -8.90 15.52
N LYS A 172 -2.87 -8.47 16.38
CA LYS A 172 -3.13 -9.13 17.66
C LYS A 172 -3.88 -10.46 17.54
N ASN A 173 -4.43 -10.75 16.36
CA ASN A 173 -5.36 -11.85 16.12
C ASN A 173 -4.96 -12.70 14.89
N ILE A 174 -3.67 -12.76 14.57
CA ILE A 174 -3.16 -13.58 13.45
C ILE A 174 -3.46 -15.05 13.71
N PRO A 175 -4.06 -15.78 12.77
CA PRO A 175 -4.37 -17.20 12.94
C PRO A 175 -3.08 -18.03 13.05
N ALA A 176 -3.05 -18.94 14.03
CA ALA A 176 -1.95 -19.86 14.24
C ALA A 176 -2.05 -21.14 13.39
N GLU A 177 -3.20 -21.39 12.75
CA GLU A 177 -3.48 -22.63 12.04
C GLU A 177 -4.05 -22.40 10.63
N GLU A 178 -3.61 -23.22 9.67
CA GLU A 178 -4.23 -23.32 8.36
C GLU A 178 -5.59 -24.02 8.47
N ARG A 179 -6.64 -23.40 7.92
CA ARG A 179 -7.98 -24.00 7.82
C ARG A 179 -8.31 -24.26 6.36
N GLU A 180 -9.01 -25.36 6.10
CA GLU A 180 -9.66 -25.58 4.80
C GLU A 180 -10.60 -24.43 4.48
N TYR A 181 -10.45 -23.90 3.26
CA TYR A 181 -11.07 -22.67 2.83
C TYR A 181 -12.52 -22.87 2.36
N SER A 182 -13.45 -22.12 2.92
CA SER A 182 -14.76 -21.88 2.31
C SER A 182 -15.09 -20.39 2.39
N LEU A 183 -15.34 -19.74 1.26
CA LEU A 183 -15.85 -18.37 1.25
C LEU A 183 -17.21 -18.31 1.94
N PRO A 184 -17.40 -17.43 2.93
CA PRO A 184 -18.72 -17.23 3.51
C PRO A 184 -19.70 -16.76 2.43
N LYS A 185 -20.97 -17.13 2.56
CA LYS A 185 -22.06 -16.75 1.64
C LYS A 185 -22.51 -15.29 1.88
N ALA A 186 -21.56 -14.38 2.06
CA ALA A 186 -21.84 -12.98 2.26
C ALA A 186 -22.26 -12.32 0.92
N LYS A 187 -23.17 -11.36 0.99
CA LYS A 187 -23.51 -10.53 -0.17
C LYS A 187 -22.39 -9.52 -0.39
N LEU A 188 -21.54 -9.79 -1.37
CA LEU A 188 -20.37 -8.97 -1.70
C LEU A 188 -20.65 -8.08 -2.90
N LEU A 189 -20.00 -6.92 -2.95
CA LEU A 189 -19.94 -6.09 -4.14
C LEU A 189 -19.05 -6.75 -5.20
N PRO A 190 -19.27 -6.44 -6.49
CA PRO A 190 -18.38 -6.90 -7.56
C PRO A 190 -16.93 -6.45 -7.30
N LEU A 191 -15.98 -7.37 -7.48
CA LEU A 191 -14.55 -7.10 -7.24
C LEU A 191 -14.02 -5.93 -8.08
N ASP A 192 -14.50 -5.78 -9.31
CA ASP A 192 -14.11 -4.66 -10.18
C ASP A 192 -14.48 -3.30 -9.58
N GLY A 193 -15.65 -3.19 -8.93
CA GLY A 193 -16.08 -1.99 -8.25
C GLY A 193 -15.21 -1.69 -7.02
N LEU A 194 -14.89 -2.72 -6.23
CA LEU A 194 -13.98 -2.60 -5.09
C LEU A 194 -12.56 -2.22 -5.53
N TYR A 195 -12.06 -2.83 -6.61
CA TYR A 195 -10.76 -2.50 -7.18
C TYR A 195 -10.67 -1.03 -7.61
N GLN A 196 -11.71 -0.49 -8.27
CA GLN A 196 -11.74 0.93 -8.66
C GLN A 196 -11.71 1.87 -7.45
N ILE A 197 -12.38 1.49 -6.34
CA ILE A 197 -12.31 2.25 -5.08
C ILE A 197 -10.89 2.18 -4.52
N ALA A 198 -10.28 1.01 -4.50
CA ALA A 198 -8.93 0.80 -4.02
C ALA A 198 -7.90 1.60 -4.82
N CYS A 199 -7.98 1.60 -6.17
CA CYS A 199 -7.09 2.39 -7.04
C CYS A 199 -7.13 3.87 -6.71
N ARG A 200 -8.33 4.47 -6.59
CA ARG A 200 -8.47 5.90 -6.25
C ARG A 200 -7.83 6.25 -4.90
N ASN A 201 -7.96 5.37 -3.91
CA ASN A 201 -7.35 5.59 -2.61
C ASN A 201 -5.82 5.40 -2.65
N ALA A 202 -5.32 4.45 -3.43
CA ALA A 202 -3.89 4.26 -3.66
C ALA A 202 -3.27 5.48 -4.37
N GLU A 203 -3.92 6.03 -5.40
CA GLU A 203 -3.52 7.26 -6.07
C GLU A 203 -3.40 8.45 -5.10
N GLN A 204 -4.37 8.61 -4.20
CA GLN A 204 -4.32 9.66 -3.17
C GLN A 204 -3.17 9.47 -2.17
N ALA A 205 -2.88 8.21 -1.79
CA ALA A 205 -1.75 7.90 -0.92
C ALA A 205 -0.41 8.18 -1.60
N THR A 206 -0.26 7.77 -2.86
CA THR A 206 0.97 7.97 -3.66
C THR A 206 1.23 9.44 -3.96
N GLN A 207 0.20 10.25 -4.16
CA GLN A 207 0.36 11.69 -4.34
C GLN A 207 1.06 12.34 -3.14
N LYS A 208 0.66 12.00 -1.92
CA LYS A 208 1.32 12.51 -0.70
C LYS A 208 2.78 12.09 -0.58
N TRP A 209 3.10 10.86 -0.99
CA TRP A 209 4.50 10.40 -1.01
C TRP A 209 5.32 11.09 -2.09
N ALA A 210 4.76 11.26 -3.29
CA ALA A 210 5.41 11.99 -4.37
C ALA A 210 5.73 13.45 -3.96
N GLU A 211 4.79 14.14 -3.33
CA GLU A 211 5.01 15.50 -2.80
C GLU A 211 6.13 15.54 -1.76
N LYS A 212 6.23 14.54 -0.88
CA LYS A 212 7.32 14.41 0.09
C LYS A 212 8.67 14.23 -0.61
N ILE A 213 8.74 13.33 -1.61
CA ILE A 213 9.97 13.10 -2.40
C ILE A 213 10.39 14.35 -3.15
N MET A 214 9.46 15.06 -3.79
CA MET A 214 9.71 16.32 -4.47
C MET A 214 10.27 17.39 -3.52
N THR A 215 9.70 17.50 -2.32
CA THR A 215 10.15 18.46 -1.31
C THR A 215 11.56 18.15 -0.83
N GLN A 216 11.87 16.87 -0.58
CA GLN A 216 13.22 16.43 -0.19
C GLN A 216 14.25 16.67 -1.31
N GLY A 217 13.88 16.40 -2.56
CA GLY A 217 14.74 16.63 -3.72
C GLY A 217 14.96 18.12 -4.10
N ALA A 218 14.07 19.01 -3.68
CA ALA A 218 14.09 20.41 -4.07
C ALA A 218 15.41 21.14 -3.70
N TRP A 219 15.96 20.84 -2.54
CA TRP A 219 17.25 21.43 -2.10
C TRP A 219 18.41 20.93 -2.95
N GLN A 220 18.46 19.65 -3.25
CA GLN A 220 19.51 19.05 -4.08
C GLN A 220 19.43 19.57 -5.51
N LYS A 221 18.23 19.65 -6.10
CA LYS A 221 17.96 20.29 -7.39
C LYS A 221 18.51 21.72 -7.44
N LYS A 222 18.17 22.54 -6.43
CA LYS A 222 18.66 23.93 -6.36
C LYS A 222 20.18 24.00 -6.31
N LYS A 223 20.82 23.13 -5.53
CA LYS A 223 22.27 23.07 -5.40
C LYS A 223 22.94 22.64 -6.70
N GLU A 224 22.39 21.67 -7.41
CA GLU A 224 22.91 21.21 -8.70
C GLU A 224 22.78 22.28 -9.78
N LEU A 225 21.61 22.90 -9.91
CA LEU A 225 21.37 23.99 -10.85
C LEU A 225 22.31 25.17 -10.58
N ALA A 226 22.55 25.53 -9.33
CA ALA A 226 23.49 26.60 -8.98
C ALA A 226 24.93 26.25 -9.37
N LYS A 227 25.35 24.99 -9.25
CA LYS A 227 26.69 24.57 -9.72
C LYS A 227 26.81 24.65 -11.25
N ILE A 228 25.78 24.20 -11.99
CA ILE A 228 25.76 24.29 -13.45
C ILE A 228 25.82 25.75 -13.87
N ALA A 229 24.96 26.59 -13.30
CA ALA A 229 24.95 28.04 -13.62
C ALA A 229 26.30 28.66 -13.34
N GLY A 230 26.90 28.46 -12.16
CA GLY A 230 28.20 29.02 -11.81
C GLY A 230 29.32 28.65 -12.79
N TYR A 231 29.41 27.35 -13.15
CA TYR A 231 30.41 26.90 -14.13
C TYR A 231 30.26 27.58 -15.50
N TYR A 232 29.04 27.65 -16.03
CA TYR A 232 28.80 28.26 -17.33
C TYR A 232 28.89 29.78 -17.30
N ASP A 233 28.58 30.46 -16.19
CA ASP A 233 28.76 31.89 -16.01
C ASP A 233 30.26 32.26 -16.06
N GLU A 234 31.13 31.50 -15.39
CA GLU A 234 32.58 31.68 -15.43
C GLU A 234 33.12 31.47 -16.85
N LEU A 235 32.70 30.40 -17.54
CA LEU A 235 33.12 30.08 -18.89
C LEU A 235 32.68 31.17 -19.91
N ALA A 236 31.43 31.62 -19.79
CA ALA A 236 30.91 32.71 -20.65
C ALA A 236 31.66 34.03 -20.42
N ALA A 237 31.96 34.36 -19.15
CA ALA A 237 32.71 35.55 -18.80
C ALA A 237 34.15 35.55 -19.38
N GLU A 238 34.83 34.39 -19.36
CA GLU A 238 36.14 34.23 -19.99
C GLU A 238 36.09 34.46 -21.52
N ILE A 239 35.08 33.87 -22.19
CA ILE A 239 34.90 34.03 -23.63
C ILE A 239 34.60 35.49 -23.97
N GLN A 240 33.73 36.14 -23.19
CA GLN A 240 33.40 37.56 -23.36
C GLN A 240 34.61 38.47 -23.17
N LYS A 241 35.47 38.18 -22.18
CA LYS A 241 36.71 38.92 -21.96
C LYS A 241 37.67 38.78 -23.15
N LYS A 242 37.80 37.60 -23.76
CA LYS A 242 38.57 37.34 -24.96
C LYS A 242 37.97 38.06 -26.18
N LEU A 243 36.65 38.12 -26.26
CA LEU A 243 35.92 38.78 -27.36
C LEU A 243 36.11 40.31 -27.34
N THR A 244 36.11 40.94 -26.16
CA THR A 244 36.37 42.38 -26.01
C THR A 244 37.84 42.74 -26.25
N GLY A 245 38.78 41.82 -25.98
CA GLY A 245 40.21 42.04 -26.14
C GLY A 245 40.76 41.77 -27.55
N THR A 246 39.96 41.22 -28.48
CA THR A 246 40.44 40.87 -29.83
C THR A 246 40.00 41.86 -30.90
N GLY A 247 40.95 42.31 -31.74
CA GLY A 247 40.70 43.17 -32.92
C GLY A 247 40.53 42.39 -34.24
N ASP A 248 40.75 41.07 -34.24
CA ASP A 248 40.69 40.21 -35.43
C ASP A 248 39.26 39.78 -35.75
N PRO A 249 38.66 40.14 -36.90
CA PRO A 249 37.29 39.82 -37.26
C PRO A 249 37.01 38.33 -37.30
N LYS A 250 37.95 37.50 -37.77
CA LYS A 250 37.78 36.04 -37.87
C LYS A 250 37.75 35.39 -36.47
N LYS A 251 38.59 35.87 -35.56
CA LYS A 251 38.59 35.39 -34.16
C LYS A 251 37.32 35.83 -33.43
N LYS A 252 36.79 37.00 -33.74
CA LYS A 252 35.56 37.51 -33.15
C LYS A 252 34.37 36.63 -33.47
N VAL A 253 34.16 36.32 -34.75
CA VAL A 253 33.09 35.41 -35.19
C VAL A 253 33.20 34.02 -34.52
N ARG A 254 34.42 33.48 -34.41
CA ARG A 254 34.64 32.19 -33.75
C ARG A 254 34.31 32.23 -32.25
N LEU A 255 34.65 33.29 -31.54
CA LEU A 255 34.35 33.47 -30.12
C LEU A 255 32.86 33.68 -29.89
N GLU A 256 32.15 34.38 -30.76
CA GLU A 256 30.70 34.55 -30.73
C GLU A 256 29.97 33.20 -30.90
N GLN A 257 30.40 32.37 -31.84
CA GLN A 257 29.91 31.03 -32.03
C GLN A 257 30.16 30.14 -30.80
N GLN A 258 31.36 30.27 -30.20
CA GLN A 258 31.70 29.53 -28.98
C GLN A 258 30.82 29.96 -27.79
N LEU A 259 30.58 31.27 -27.64
CA LEU A 259 29.69 31.79 -26.60
C LEU A 259 28.25 31.24 -26.76
N SER A 260 27.73 31.34 -27.99
CA SER A 260 26.39 30.81 -28.30
C SER A 260 26.27 29.30 -28.01
N ALA A 261 27.27 28.51 -28.41
CA ALA A 261 27.30 27.07 -28.13
C ALA A 261 27.38 26.78 -26.61
N THR A 262 28.15 27.58 -25.85
CA THR A 262 28.28 27.45 -24.40
C THR A 262 26.95 27.73 -23.69
N LEU A 263 26.24 28.78 -24.11
CA LEU A 263 24.93 29.11 -23.54
C LEU A 263 23.86 28.06 -23.87
N ALA A 264 23.87 27.55 -25.10
CA ALA A 264 22.96 26.46 -25.50
C ALA A 264 23.23 25.16 -24.74
N ASP A 265 24.51 24.82 -24.46
CA ASP A 265 24.85 23.65 -23.65
C ASP A 265 24.44 23.83 -22.18
N ARG A 266 24.57 25.04 -21.63
CA ARG A 266 24.05 25.40 -20.31
C ARG A 266 22.56 25.11 -20.21
N GLU A 267 21.75 25.67 -21.13
CA GLU A 267 20.30 25.53 -21.12
C GLU A 267 19.89 24.04 -21.18
N ARG A 268 20.56 23.28 -22.05
CA ARG A 268 20.31 21.83 -22.12
C ARG A 268 20.61 21.14 -20.81
N ARG A 269 21.76 21.40 -20.16
CA ARG A 269 22.13 20.77 -18.89
C ARG A 269 21.25 21.18 -17.72
N GLU A 270 20.83 22.46 -17.68
CA GLU A 270 19.87 22.92 -16.67
C GLU A 270 18.52 22.23 -16.83
N LYS A 271 18.06 22.03 -18.06
CA LYS A 271 16.85 21.30 -18.38
C LYS A 271 16.95 19.82 -17.98
N ASP A 272 18.02 19.15 -18.39
CA ASP A 272 18.29 17.73 -18.05
C ASP A 272 18.37 17.53 -16.52
N ALA A 273 19.03 18.46 -15.82
CA ALA A 273 19.08 18.43 -14.36
C ALA A 273 17.69 18.66 -13.75
N ALA A 274 16.90 19.60 -14.27
CA ALA A 274 15.55 19.86 -13.77
C ALA A 274 14.60 18.66 -13.96
N GLU A 275 14.70 17.98 -15.10
CA GLU A 275 13.90 16.79 -15.42
C GLU A 275 14.23 15.59 -14.52
N ARG A 276 15.50 15.36 -14.18
CA ARG A 276 15.92 14.27 -13.26
C ARG A 276 15.31 14.36 -11.87
N TYR A 277 14.90 15.53 -11.42
CA TYR A 277 14.20 15.72 -10.14
C TYR A 277 12.68 15.72 -10.27
N GLY A 278 12.14 15.45 -11.46
CA GLY A 278 10.74 15.08 -11.64
C GLY A 278 10.44 13.74 -10.95
N VAL A 279 9.21 13.56 -10.45
CA VAL A 279 8.79 12.31 -9.84
C VAL A 279 7.79 11.63 -10.78
N GLU A 280 8.18 10.48 -11.30
CA GLU A 280 7.27 9.58 -12.00
C GLU A 280 6.78 8.52 -11.01
N VAL A 281 5.49 8.23 -11.04
CA VAL A 281 4.85 7.23 -10.15
C VAL A 281 4.25 6.13 -11.00
N ASP A 282 4.65 4.88 -10.72
CA ASP A 282 4.04 3.67 -11.27
C ASP A 282 3.34 2.92 -10.14
N ILE A 283 2.04 2.63 -10.30
CA ILE A 283 1.21 1.96 -9.30
C ILE A 283 0.72 0.64 -9.88
N ARG A 284 1.10 -0.48 -9.26
CA ARG A 284 0.70 -1.81 -9.70
C ARG A 284 0.09 -2.59 -8.57
N LEU A 285 -1.07 -3.21 -8.83
CA LEU A 285 -1.61 -4.20 -7.90
C LEU A 285 -0.67 -5.40 -7.86
N ASP A 286 -0.19 -5.70 -6.67
CA ASP A 286 0.73 -6.81 -6.43
C ASP A 286 -0.03 -8.03 -5.89
N HIS A 287 -0.93 -7.80 -4.92
CA HIS A 287 -1.56 -8.89 -4.18
C HIS A 287 -2.87 -8.42 -3.53
N VAL A 288 -3.84 -9.33 -3.42
CA VAL A 288 -5.10 -9.12 -2.70
C VAL A 288 -5.25 -10.12 -1.57
N VAL A 289 -5.60 -9.64 -0.39
CA VAL A 289 -5.91 -10.48 0.76
C VAL A 289 -7.38 -10.35 1.09
N ALA A 290 -8.08 -11.48 1.21
CA ALA A 290 -9.42 -11.51 1.77
C ALA A 290 -9.32 -11.87 3.26
N TYR A 291 -9.81 -10.98 4.12
CA TYR A 291 -9.89 -11.16 5.56
C TYR A 291 -11.31 -11.56 5.93
N SER A 292 -11.50 -12.79 6.45
CA SER A 292 -12.77 -13.24 6.97
C SER A 292 -12.84 -12.96 8.47
N ILE A 293 -13.79 -12.11 8.88
CA ILE A 293 -13.90 -11.57 10.22
C ILE A 293 -15.33 -11.73 10.74
N PRO A 294 -15.54 -12.32 11.93
CA PRO A 294 -16.85 -12.35 12.54
C PRO A 294 -17.25 -10.94 13.00
N CYS A 295 -18.26 -10.37 12.35
CA CYS A 295 -18.84 -9.07 12.69
C CYS A 295 -20.25 -9.25 13.30
N LEU A 296 -20.71 -8.23 14.00
CA LEU A 296 -22.04 -8.27 14.60
C LEU A 296 -23.02 -7.41 13.80
N TRP A 297 -24.05 -8.05 13.27
CA TRP A 297 -25.23 -7.39 12.74
C TRP A 297 -26.18 -7.10 13.87
N VAL A 298 -26.32 -5.82 14.22
CA VAL A 298 -27.10 -5.38 15.38
C VAL A 298 -28.36 -4.71 14.91
N LYS A 299 -29.50 -5.28 15.26
CA LYS A 299 -30.82 -4.75 15.00
C LYS A 299 -31.19 -3.73 16.08
N LEU A 300 -31.43 -2.51 15.66
CA LEU A 300 -31.88 -1.40 16.49
C LEU A 300 -33.39 -1.20 16.35
N GLU A 301 -34.06 -0.88 17.43
CA GLU A 301 -35.43 -0.39 17.44
C GLU A 301 -35.42 1.12 17.58
N LEU A 302 -36.07 1.80 16.63
CA LEU A 302 -36.15 3.26 16.50
C LEU A 302 -37.62 3.68 16.55
N GLU A 303 -37.98 4.46 17.55
CA GLU A 303 -39.34 5.01 17.69
C GLU A 303 -39.45 6.31 16.89
N HIS A 304 -40.37 6.35 15.92
CA HIS A 304 -40.74 7.55 15.15
C HIS A 304 -42.26 7.68 15.07
N LYS A 305 -42.82 8.78 15.53
CA LYS A 305 -44.28 9.06 15.48
C LYS A 305 -45.14 7.86 15.96
N ASP A 306 -44.85 7.35 17.15
CA ASP A 306 -45.53 6.22 17.80
C ASP A 306 -45.41 4.86 17.03
N GLN A 307 -44.54 4.77 16.04
CA GLN A 307 -44.19 3.54 15.33
C GLN A 307 -42.76 3.11 15.67
N VAL A 308 -42.60 1.83 15.98
CA VAL A 308 -41.29 1.23 16.18
C VAL A 308 -40.81 0.69 14.83
N ARG A 309 -39.64 1.10 14.43
CA ARG A 309 -38.99 0.65 13.21
C ARG A 309 -37.67 -0.02 13.52
N ALA A 310 -37.35 -1.05 12.76
CA ALA A 310 -36.08 -1.74 12.88
C ALA A 310 -35.07 -1.17 11.87
N TYR A 311 -33.85 -0.98 12.34
CA TYR A 311 -32.71 -0.69 11.48
C TYR A 311 -31.52 -1.56 11.88
N THR A 312 -30.77 -2.06 10.91
CA THR A 312 -29.63 -2.95 11.19
C THR A 312 -28.32 -2.23 10.90
N VAL A 313 -27.43 -2.22 11.88
CA VAL A 313 -26.07 -1.69 11.75
C VAL A 313 -25.05 -2.82 11.87
N LEU A 314 -23.92 -2.65 11.19
CA LEU A 314 -22.80 -3.57 11.27
C LEU A 314 -21.77 -3.01 12.26
N TYR A 315 -21.44 -3.81 13.26
CA TYR A 315 -20.34 -3.51 14.17
C TYR A 315 -19.13 -4.38 13.84
N ASN A 316 -18.00 -3.71 13.59
CA ASN A 316 -16.73 -4.34 13.32
C ASN A 316 -15.93 -4.42 14.63
N PRO A 317 -15.68 -5.63 15.15
CA PRO A 317 -14.97 -5.81 16.41
C PRO A 317 -13.47 -5.48 16.31
N LEU A 318 -12.89 -5.53 15.12
CA LEU A 318 -11.49 -5.16 14.90
C LEU A 318 -11.27 -3.66 15.14
N SER A 319 -11.99 -2.82 14.43
CA SER A 319 -11.90 -1.37 14.60
C SER A 319 -12.62 -0.88 15.86
N ASN A 320 -13.41 -1.75 16.50
CA ASN A 320 -14.30 -1.40 17.61
C ASN A 320 -15.27 -0.28 17.22
N GLU A 321 -15.69 -0.26 15.95
CA GLU A 321 -16.54 0.76 15.36
C GLU A 321 -17.79 0.19 14.69
N ILE A 322 -18.78 1.05 14.55
CA ILE A 322 -19.97 0.79 13.73
C ILE A 322 -19.62 1.21 12.30
N GLU A 323 -19.83 0.34 11.33
CA GLU A 323 -19.68 0.67 9.92
C GLU A 323 -20.64 1.81 9.53
N THR A 324 -20.20 2.69 8.64
CA THR A 324 -21.05 3.76 8.16
C THR A 324 -22.18 3.19 7.32
N PRO A 325 -23.46 3.41 7.71
CA PRO A 325 -24.59 2.90 6.95
C PRO A 325 -24.68 3.48 5.54
N VAL A 326 -25.41 2.78 4.69
CA VAL A 326 -25.74 3.26 3.35
C VAL A 326 -27.21 3.69 3.27
N CYS A 327 -27.47 4.76 2.55
CA CYS A 327 -28.83 5.19 2.24
C CYS A 327 -29.55 4.10 1.43
N GLU A 328 -30.71 3.62 1.91
CA GLU A 328 -31.46 2.54 1.25
C GLU A 328 -32.02 2.93 -0.14
N ARG A 329 -32.08 4.24 -0.44
CA ARG A 329 -32.53 4.74 -1.77
C ARG A 329 -31.39 4.94 -2.77
N CYS A 330 -30.29 5.61 -2.39
CA CYS A 330 -29.23 5.97 -3.33
C CYS A 330 -27.92 5.20 -3.13
N GLY A 331 -27.83 4.34 -2.11
CA GLY A 331 -26.64 3.54 -1.81
C GLY A 331 -25.41 4.32 -1.30
N ARG A 332 -25.49 5.65 -1.16
CA ARG A 332 -24.39 6.46 -0.62
C ARG A 332 -24.24 6.28 0.88
N GLN A 333 -23.03 6.27 1.36
CA GLN A 333 -22.73 6.26 2.78
C GLN A 333 -23.24 7.54 3.45
N THR A 334 -23.84 7.39 4.62
CA THR A 334 -24.40 8.51 5.39
C THR A 334 -24.39 8.22 6.89
N ILE A 335 -23.99 9.19 7.68
CA ILE A 335 -24.11 9.13 9.14
C ILE A 335 -25.47 9.66 9.62
N CYS A 336 -26.21 10.35 8.75
CA CYS A 336 -27.52 10.92 9.06
C CYS A 336 -28.61 10.15 8.32
N LEU A 337 -29.53 9.56 9.07
CA LEU A 337 -30.61 8.71 8.58
C LEU A 337 -31.97 9.33 8.95
N VAL A 338 -32.82 9.47 7.96
CA VAL A 338 -34.19 10.02 8.10
C VAL A 338 -35.19 8.91 7.80
N PRO A 339 -36.13 8.60 8.70
CA PRO A 339 -37.15 7.59 8.46
C PRO A 339 -38.12 8.03 7.37
N GLU A 340 -38.35 7.17 6.39
CA GLU A 340 -39.31 7.41 5.30
C GLU A 340 -40.05 6.11 4.99
N GLN A 341 -41.40 6.13 5.15
CA GLN A 341 -42.26 4.95 5.04
C GLN A 341 -41.66 3.69 5.71
N ASP A 342 -41.08 2.76 4.94
CA ASP A 342 -40.48 1.53 5.44
C ASP A 342 -38.93 1.50 5.35
N SER A 343 -38.30 2.63 5.06
CA SER A 343 -36.85 2.73 4.83
C SER A 343 -36.22 3.88 5.61
N PHE A 344 -34.86 3.84 5.70
CA PHE A 344 -34.06 4.95 6.21
C PHE A 344 -33.20 5.53 5.09
N VAL A 345 -33.35 6.83 4.83
CA VAL A 345 -32.69 7.50 3.72
C VAL A 345 -31.79 8.64 4.20
N CYS A 346 -30.82 9.03 3.36
CA CYS A 346 -30.01 10.21 3.63
C CYS A 346 -30.86 11.50 3.50
N PRO A 347 -30.44 12.63 4.13
CA PRO A 347 -31.20 13.90 4.06
C PRO A 347 -31.47 14.37 2.63
N GLU A 348 -30.54 14.17 1.71
CA GLU A 348 -30.69 14.57 0.30
C GLU A 348 -31.81 13.80 -0.42
N CYS A 349 -31.93 12.49 -0.14
CA CYS A 349 -33.01 11.69 -0.69
C CYS A 349 -34.37 12.03 -0.06
N ASN A 350 -34.40 12.44 1.21
CA ASN A 350 -35.61 12.82 1.87
C ASN A 350 -36.20 14.17 1.35
N ILE A 351 -35.34 15.13 0.98
CA ILE A 351 -35.78 16.45 0.42
C ILE A 351 -36.40 16.27 -0.98
N GLY A 352 -36.00 15.23 -1.74
CA GLY A 352 -36.56 14.95 -3.07
C GLY A 352 -37.94 14.28 -3.08
N GLY A 353 -38.43 13.84 -1.94
CA GLY A 353 -39.76 13.18 -1.81
C GLY A 353 -40.97 14.12 -1.67
N ASN A 354 -40.75 15.43 -1.58
CA ASN A 354 -41.79 16.47 -1.51
C ASN A 354 -41.94 17.26 -2.84
N LYS A 355 -41.95 16.58 -3.98
CA LYS A 355 -42.38 17.14 -5.26
C LYS A 355 -43.49 16.30 -5.86
#